data_a6d62dcb172ef42b2764701c9c8d3bdd
#
_entry.id   a6d62dcb172ef42b2764701c9c8d3bdd
#
_cell.length_a   1.000
_cell.length_b   1.000
_cell.length_c   1.000
_cell.angle_alpha   90.00
_cell.angle_beta   90.00
_cell.angle_gamma   90.00
#
_symmetry.space_group_name_H-M   'P 1'
#
loop_
_entity.id
_entity.type
_entity.pdbx_description
1 polymer ?
#
loop_
_entity_poly.entity_id
_entity_poly.type
_entity_poly.pdbx_seq_one_letter_code
_entity_poly.pdbx_strand_id
1 'polypeptide(L)'
;MTGSTRSGELGTTGAHRPLPRRVVLTGNVAQHPPPPPPRPAVTSDLAPPVARGRQPCPPSVRAAVALWCAGCLAAVTGLSAALLDLGVLRYRLAALATAEDPTAPADLVADGVQATLVLVLGGVAALVAVSLLWTALLVRGRGWARWALLVTAVPAVAALGVAQSVVAGGADLDRWALLAAAGLCVLALVPLLGRQARAAHHHRR
;
A
#
# COMPACT_ATOMS: atom_id res chain seq x y z
N MET A 1 45.99 18.44 11.13
CA MET A 1 46.28 19.09 9.84
C MET A 1 44.95 19.56 9.28
N THR A 2 44.79 20.89 9.35
CA THR A 2 44.13 21.85 8.47
C THR A 2 42.70 21.50 8.04
N GLY A 3 41.59 22.00 8.56
CA GLY A 3 41.33 23.43 8.79
C GLY A 3 40.80 24.07 7.50
N SER A 4 39.48 24.11 7.25
CA SER A 4 38.89 25.09 6.33
C SER A 4 37.42 25.36 6.72
N THR A 5 37.27 26.34 7.56
CA THR A 5 36.05 27.12 7.81
C THR A 5 35.77 27.99 6.58
N ARG A 6 34.63 27.83 5.97
CA ARG A 6 34.11 28.74 4.94
C ARG A 6 32.86 29.44 5.45
N SER A 7 33.09 30.61 6.03
CA SER A 7 32.09 31.63 6.31
C SER A 7 31.53 32.14 4.97
N GLY A 8 30.24 31.97 4.74
CA GLY A 8 29.52 32.54 3.60
C GLY A 8 28.60 33.63 4.09
N GLU A 9 28.90 34.86 3.66
CA GLU A 9 28.25 36.12 4.01
C GLU A 9 26.75 36.13 3.67
N LEU A 10 25.96 36.56 4.65
CA LEU A 10 24.58 36.98 4.52
C LEU A 10 24.50 38.35 3.81
N GLY A 11 24.27 38.35 2.51
CA GLY A 11 23.91 39.52 1.74
C GLY A 11 22.46 39.87 1.85
N THR A 12 22.05 40.60 2.86
CA THR A 12 20.75 41.25 2.96
C THR A 12 20.73 42.52 2.11
N THR A 13 20.34 42.40 0.85
CA THR A 13 20.00 43.57 0.02
C THR A 13 18.49 43.77 0.06
N GLY A 14 18.04 44.52 1.04
CA GLY A 14 16.65 45.02 1.10
C GLY A 14 16.41 46.04 -0.02
N ALA A 15 15.82 45.60 -1.10
CA ALA A 15 15.29 46.47 -2.12
C ALA A 15 14.08 47.22 -1.57
N HIS A 16 14.28 48.44 -1.05
CA HIS A 16 13.19 49.36 -0.74
C HIS A 16 12.42 49.68 -2.03
N ARG A 17 11.24 49.07 -2.19
CA ARG A 17 10.30 49.41 -3.23
C ARG A 17 9.68 50.77 -2.87
N PRO A 18 9.89 51.84 -3.65
CA PRO A 18 9.31 53.14 -3.36
C PRO A 18 7.79 53.05 -3.42
N LEU A 19 7.14 53.49 -2.35
CA LEU A 19 5.69 53.61 -2.31
C LEU A 19 5.20 54.58 -3.39
N PRO A 20 4.13 54.29 -4.12
CA PRO A 20 3.57 55.19 -5.12
C PRO A 20 3.12 56.46 -4.43
N ARG A 21 3.68 57.58 -4.91
CA ARG A 21 3.37 58.95 -4.45
C ARG A 21 1.90 59.23 -4.70
N ARG A 22 1.16 59.43 -3.61
CA ARG A 22 -0.27 59.79 -3.65
C ARG A 22 -0.39 61.17 -4.29
N VAL A 23 -0.79 61.22 -5.53
CA VAL A 23 -1.14 62.49 -6.20
C VAL A 23 -2.50 62.91 -5.64
N VAL A 24 -2.46 63.96 -4.82
CA VAL A 24 -3.67 64.66 -4.37
C VAL A 24 -4.15 65.51 -5.53
N LEU A 25 -5.14 65.02 -6.26
CA LEU A 25 -5.89 65.82 -7.26
C LEU A 25 -6.85 66.73 -6.51
N THR A 26 -6.44 67.96 -6.22
CA THR A 26 -7.30 69.09 -5.90
C THR A 26 -7.94 69.56 -7.19
N GLY A 27 -9.12 69.05 -7.51
CA GLY A 27 -9.88 69.46 -8.68
C GLY A 27 -11.36 69.19 -8.43
N ASN A 28 -12.02 70.17 -7.89
CA ASN A 28 -13.43 70.21 -7.55
C ASN A 28 -14.26 70.37 -8.85
N VAL A 29 -14.63 69.27 -9.47
CA VAL A 29 -15.75 69.22 -10.42
C VAL A 29 -16.55 67.99 -10.09
N ALA A 30 -17.81 68.20 -9.68
CA ALA A 30 -18.78 67.14 -9.45
C ALA A 30 -19.12 66.45 -10.81
N GLN A 31 -18.15 65.69 -11.33
CA GLN A 31 -18.41 64.78 -12.42
C GLN A 31 -19.03 63.53 -11.81
N HIS A 32 -20.32 63.36 -12.09
CA HIS A 32 -20.99 62.11 -11.82
C HIS A 32 -20.13 60.96 -12.33
N PRO A 33 -19.73 60.02 -11.53
CA PRO A 33 -18.93 58.89 -12.00
C PRO A 33 -19.67 58.20 -13.13
N PRO A 34 -19.03 57.87 -14.24
CA PRO A 34 -19.68 57.15 -15.33
C PRO A 34 -20.34 55.89 -14.78
N PRO A 35 -21.54 55.54 -15.26
CA PRO A 35 -22.21 54.33 -14.78
C PRO A 35 -21.26 53.14 -14.92
N PRO A 36 -21.21 52.23 -13.91
CA PRO A 36 -20.34 51.09 -13.98
C PRO A 36 -20.65 50.27 -15.23
N PRO A 37 -19.62 49.76 -15.91
CA PRO A 37 -19.81 48.94 -17.11
C PRO A 37 -20.81 47.81 -16.81
N PRO A 38 -21.70 47.47 -17.76
CA PRO A 38 -22.65 46.39 -17.55
C PRO A 38 -21.88 45.12 -17.16
N ARG A 39 -22.28 44.52 -16.05
CA ARG A 39 -21.69 43.24 -15.63
C ARG A 39 -21.81 42.26 -16.79
N PRO A 40 -20.70 41.57 -17.19
CA PRO A 40 -20.81 40.52 -18.18
C PRO A 40 -21.91 39.57 -17.75
N ALA A 41 -22.84 39.25 -18.67
CA ALA A 41 -23.87 38.26 -18.39
C ALA A 41 -23.15 36.96 -17.98
N VAL A 42 -23.19 36.63 -16.72
CA VAL A 42 -22.76 35.32 -16.24
C VAL A 42 -23.83 34.36 -16.73
N THR A 43 -23.68 33.86 -17.94
CA THR A 43 -24.35 32.63 -18.36
C THR A 43 -23.80 31.55 -17.45
N SER A 44 -24.47 31.37 -16.31
CA SER A 44 -24.28 30.17 -15.52
C SER A 44 -24.74 29.03 -16.38
N ASP A 45 -23.81 28.47 -17.12
CA ASP A 45 -24.01 27.18 -17.78
C ASP A 45 -24.09 26.13 -16.65
N LEU A 46 -25.21 26.19 -15.92
CA LEU A 46 -25.62 25.20 -14.94
C LEU A 46 -26.03 23.94 -15.70
N ALA A 47 -25.19 23.48 -16.60
CA ALA A 47 -25.28 22.11 -17.04
C ALA A 47 -25.26 21.26 -15.78
N PRO A 48 -26.30 20.44 -15.52
CA PRO A 48 -26.32 19.59 -14.33
C PRO A 48 -25.01 18.82 -14.30
N PRO A 49 -24.35 18.68 -13.14
CA PRO A 49 -23.06 18.01 -13.06
C PRO A 49 -23.23 16.65 -13.73
N VAL A 50 -22.59 16.51 -14.90
CA VAL A 50 -22.62 15.24 -15.64
C VAL A 50 -22.11 14.20 -14.65
N ALA A 51 -23.01 13.32 -14.24
CA ALA A 51 -22.67 12.22 -13.33
C ALA A 51 -21.44 11.53 -13.93
N ARG A 52 -20.27 11.75 -13.33
CA ARG A 52 -19.03 11.16 -13.83
C ARG A 52 -19.23 9.66 -13.80
N GLY A 53 -19.57 9.10 -14.95
CA GLY A 53 -19.71 7.64 -15.10
C GLY A 53 -18.47 7.00 -14.48
N ARG A 54 -18.66 5.89 -13.76
CA ARG A 54 -17.55 5.13 -13.17
C ARG A 54 -16.54 4.86 -14.26
N GLN A 55 -15.42 5.58 -14.23
CA GLN A 55 -14.36 5.33 -15.19
C GLN A 55 -13.88 3.90 -15.00
N PRO A 56 -13.80 3.10 -16.08
CA PRO A 56 -13.35 1.73 -16.00
C PRO A 56 -11.95 1.68 -15.39
N CYS A 57 -11.74 0.77 -14.45
CA CYS A 57 -10.43 0.58 -13.83
C CYS A 57 -9.37 0.31 -14.88
N PRO A 58 -8.21 0.99 -14.82
CA PRO A 58 -7.09 0.76 -15.74
C PRO A 58 -6.75 -0.74 -15.82
N PRO A 59 -6.39 -1.26 -17.00
CA PRO A 59 -6.09 -2.69 -17.16
C PRO A 59 -4.94 -3.17 -16.25
N SER A 60 -3.96 -2.31 -15.97
CA SER A 60 -2.87 -2.59 -15.02
C SER A 60 -3.36 -2.85 -13.59
N VAL A 61 -4.38 -2.11 -13.12
CA VAL A 61 -4.96 -2.32 -11.79
C VAL A 61 -5.76 -3.63 -11.77
N ARG A 62 -6.49 -3.93 -12.85
CA ARG A 62 -7.22 -5.21 -12.96
C ARG A 62 -6.27 -6.41 -12.95
N ALA A 63 -5.16 -6.33 -13.69
CA ALA A 63 -4.13 -7.38 -13.69
C ALA A 63 -3.49 -7.55 -12.29
N ALA A 64 -3.16 -6.45 -11.60
CA ALA A 64 -2.64 -6.50 -10.23
C ALA A 64 -3.62 -7.18 -9.27
N VAL A 65 -4.90 -6.80 -9.33
CA VAL A 65 -5.96 -7.40 -8.50
C VAL A 65 -6.10 -8.89 -8.79
N ALA A 66 -6.10 -9.29 -10.06
CA ALA A 66 -6.21 -10.71 -10.45
C ALA A 66 -5.04 -11.53 -9.92
N LEU A 67 -3.80 -11.05 -10.10
CA LEU A 67 -2.60 -11.72 -9.58
C LEU A 67 -2.61 -11.80 -8.06
N TRP A 68 -3.03 -10.74 -7.39
CA TRP A 68 -3.12 -10.72 -5.92
C TRP A 68 -4.17 -11.70 -5.40
N CYS A 69 -5.35 -11.74 -6.01
CA CYS A 69 -6.38 -12.72 -5.68
C CYS A 69 -5.92 -14.16 -5.93
N ALA A 70 -5.21 -14.42 -7.04
CA ALA A 70 -4.63 -15.72 -7.30
C ALA A 70 -3.59 -16.12 -6.23
N GLY A 71 -2.75 -15.18 -5.79
CA GLY A 71 -1.83 -15.38 -4.68
C GLY A 71 -2.53 -15.70 -3.35
N CYS A 72 -3.61 -14.99 -3.03
CA CYS A 72 -4.44 -15.28 -1.85
C CYS A 72 -5.08 -16.68 -1.94
N LEU A 73 -5.59 -17.08 -3.11
CA LEU A 73 -6.14 -18.41 -3.32
C LEU A 73 -5.09 -19.50 -3.12
N ALA A 74 -3.89 -19.32 -3.68
CA ALA A 74 -2.79 -20.25 -3.49
C ALA A 74 -2.36 -20.33 -2.01
N ALA A 75 -2.32 -19.21 -1.29
CA ALA A 75 -2.03 -19.20 0.15
C ALA A 75 -3.11 -19.93 0.96
N VAL A 76 -4.39 -19.74 0.64
CA VAL A 76 -5.51 -20.47 1.28
C VAL A 76 -5.42 -21.96 1.00
N THR A 77 -5.07 -22.35 -0.23
CA THR A 77 -4.88 -23.76 -0.59
C THR A 77 -3.75 -24.39 0.24
N GLY A 78 -2.60 -23.74 0.31
CA GLY A 78 -1.48 -24.22 1.12
C GLY A 78 -1.80 -24.28 2.62
N LEU A 79 -2.52 -23.26 3.14
CA LEU A 79 -2.96 -23.24 4.53
C LEU A 79 -3.95 -24.38 4.82
N SER A 80 -4.90 -24.65 3.90
CA SER A 80 -5.87 -25.74 4.04
C SER A 80 -5.19 -27.10 4.04
N ALA A 81 -4.22 -27.32 3.16
CA ALA A 81 -3.42 -28.53 3.11
C ALA A 81 -2.64 -28.74 4.43
N ALA A 82 -1.96 -27.69 4.92
CA ALA A 82 -1.24 -27.73 6.19
C ALA A 82 -2.15 -28.03 7.40
N LEU A 83 -3.40 -27.55 7.38
CA LEU A 83 -4.38 -27.85 8.42
C LEU A 83 -4.90 -29.29 8.36
N LEU A 84 -5.02 -29.88 7.17
CA LEU A 84 -5.36 -31.31 7.03
C LEU A 84 -4.27 -32.22 7.56
N ASP A 85 -3.00 -31.82 7.38
CA ASP A 85 -1.82 -32.60 7.83
C ASP A 85 -1.27 -32.12 9.19
N LEU A 86 -2.08 -31.41 9.98
CA LEU A 86 -1.66 -30.78 11.24
C LEU A 86 -1.03 -31.78 12.22
N GLY A 87 -1.50 -33.02 12.25
CA GLY A 87 -0.96 -34.10 13.12
C GLY A 87 0.47 -34.45 12.75
N VAL A 88 0.74 -34.61 11.47
CA VAL A 88 2.08 -34.92 10.95
C VAL A 88 3.03 -33.74 11.20
N LEU A 89 2.53 -32.52 11.01
CA LEU A 89 3.30 -31.29 11.20
C LEU A 89 3.70 -31.11 12.68
N ARG A 90 2.76 -31.32 13.61
CA ARG A 90 3.03 -31.32 15.06
C ARG A 90 4.10 -32.33 15.45
N TYR A 91 3.94 -33.57 14.98
CA TYR A 91 4.92 -34.64 15.29
C TYR A 91 6.33 -34.28 14.81
N ARG A 92 6.45 -33.75 13.60
CA ARG A 92 7.76 -33.34 13.05
C ARG A 92 8.38 -32.18 13.79
N LEU A 93 7.62 -31.13 14.09
CA LEU A 93 8.13 -29.99 14.85
C LEU A 93 8.57 -30.42 16.27
N ALA A 94 7.81 -31.30 16.92
CA ALA A 94 8.18 -31.85 18.19
C ALA A 94 9.48 -32.70 18.09
N ALA A 95 9.61 -33.52 17.05
CA ALA A 95 10.84 -34.31 16.82
C ALA A 95 12.07 -33.42 16.56
N LEU A 96 11.90 -32.32 15.80
CA LEU A 96 12.99 -31.34 15.58
C LEU A 96 13.38 -30.66 16.89
N ALA A 97 12.41 -30.20 17.67
CA ALA A 97 12.66 -29.52 18.93
C ALA A 97 13.37 -30.43 19.95
N THR A 98 12.97 -31.72 20.05
CA THR A 98 13.64 -32.71 20.92
C THR A 98 15.01 -33.11 20.40
N ALA A 99 15.28 -33.03 19.11
CA ALA A 99 16.60 -33.24 18.53
C ALA A 99 17.58 -32.10 18.86
N GLU A 100 17.09 -30.87 18.94
CA GLU A 100 17.88 -29.69 19.30
C GLU A 100 18.15 -29.63 20.81
N ASP A 101 17.16 -29.95 21.64
CA ASP A 101 17.33 -30.04 23.11
C ASP A 101 16.66 -31.31 23.66
N PRO A 102 17.43 -32.40 23.78
CA PRO A 102 16.93 -33.66 24.32
C PRO A 102 16.55 -33.61 25.83
N THR A 103 16.93 -32.54 26.52
CA THR A 103 16.67 -32.38 27.97
C THR A 103 15.41 -31.54 28.23
N ALA A 104 14.79 -30.96 27.19
CA ALA A 104 13.60 -30.14 27.33
C ALA A 104 12.39 -30.97 27.81
N PRO A 105 11.62 -30.50 28.80
CA PRO A 105 10.38 -31.12 29.22
C PRO A 105 9.38 -31.24 28.07
N ALA A 106 8.71 -32.42 27.99
CA ALA A 106 7.81 -32.71 26.84
C ALA A 106 6.61 -31.76 26.76
N ASP A 107 6.13 -31.26 27.88
CA ASP A 107 5.05 -30.25 27.96
C ASP A 107 5.51 -28.91 27.37
N LEU A 108 6.70 -28.45 27.69
CA LEU A 108 7.29 -27.23 27.14
C LEU A 108 7.47 -27.31 25.61
N VAL A 109 7.93 -28.47 25.12
CA VAL A 109 8.04 -28.71 23.67
C VAL A 109 6.68 -28.68 23.00
N ALA A 110 5.66 -29.31 23.59
CA ALA A 110 4.32 -29.33 23.05
C ALA A 110 3.69 -27.94 22.99
N ASP A 111 3.85 -27.14 24.04
CA ASP A 111 3.35 -25.74 24.09
C ASP A 111 4.08 -24.85 23.07
N GLY A 112 5.39 -24.99 22.95
CA GLY A 112 6.19 -24.25 21.96
C GLY A 112 5.79 -24.58 20.52
N VAL A 113 5.57 -25.85 20.19
CA VAL A 113 5.08 -26.28 18.87
C VAL A 113 3.68 -25.72 18.60
N GLN A 114 2.77 -25.80 19.58
CA GLN A 114 1.42 -25.23 19.44
C GLN A 114 1.45 -23.72 19.21
N ALA A 115 2.24 -22.98 20.00
CA ALA A 115 2.40 -21.53 19.84
C ALA A 115 2.97 -21.16 18.46
N THR A 116 3.97 -21.89 17.98
CA THR A 116 4.57 -21.69 16.66
C THR A 116 3.54 -21.91 15.54
N LEU A 117 2.78 -22.99 15.61
CA LEU A 117 1.75 -23.29 14.62
C LEU A 117 0.66 -22.22 14.59
N VAL A 118 0.16 -21.81 15.75
CA VAL A 118 -0.87 -20.75 15.84
C VAL A 118 -0.33 -19.43 15.30
N LEU A 119 0.91 -19.06 15.62
CA LEU A 119 1.52 -17.83 15.15
C LEU A 119 1.72 -17.84 13.63
N VAL A 120 2.26 -18.93 13.07
CA VAL A 120 2.57 -19.01 11.64
C VAL A 120 1.30 -19.15 10.81
N LEU A 121 0.46 -20.14 11.10
CA LEU A 121 -0.76 -20.38 10.33
C LEU A 121 -1.78 -19.26 10.54
N GLY A 122 -1.97 -18.81 11.78
CA GLY A 122 -2.82 -17.68 12.12
C GLY A 122 -2.33 -16.36 11.50
N GLY A 123 -1.02 -16.14 11.52
CA GLY A 123 -0.38 -14.98 10.89
C GLY A 123 -0.61 -14.93 9.38
N VAL A 124 -0.43 -16.07 8.69
CA VAL A 124 -0.73 -16.16 7.24
C VAL A 124 -2.21 -15.92 6.97
N ALA A 125 -3.11 -16.53 7.75
CA ALA A 125 -4.55 -16.34 7.60
C ALA A 125 -4.95 -14.86 7.79
N ALA A 126 -4.42 -14.20 8.81
CA ALA A 126 -4.66 -12.77 9.07
C ALA A 126 -4.15 -11.89 7.93
N LEU A 127 -2.95 -12.16 7.41
CA LEU A 127 -2.39 -11.42 6.27
C LEU A 127 -3.21 -11.61 4.99
N VAL A 128 -3.71 -12.81 4.74
CA VAL A 128 -4.63 -13.07 3.62
C VAL A 128 -5.93 -12.26 3.79
N ALA A 129 -6.53 -12.26 4.97
CA ALA A 129 -7.76 -11.50 5.25
C ALA A 129 -7.55 -9.99 5.06
N VAL A 130 -6.46 -9.43 5.60
CA VAL A 130 -6.09 -8.02 5.43
C VAL A 130 -5.84 -7.70 3.94
N SER A 131 -5.15 -8.57 3.22
CA SER A 131 -4.88 -8.41 1.79
C SER A 131 -6.16 -8.37 0.96
N LEU A 132 -7.11 -9.24 1.24
CA LEU A 132 -8.43 -9.24 0.60
C LEU A 132 -9.21 -7.96 0.90
N LEU A 133 -9.13 -7.46 2.14
CA LEU A 133 -9.75 -6.18 2.52
C LEU A 133 -9.17 -5.01 1.71
N TRP A 134 -7.85 -4.91 1.61
CA TRP A 134 -7.21 -3.86 0.81
C TRP A 134 -7.53 -3.97 -0.67
N THR A 135 -7.60 -5.19 -1.20
CA THR A 135 -7.99 -5.45 -2.58
C THR A 135 -9.43 -4.99 -2.84
N ALA A 136 -10.35 -5.28 -1.93
CA ALA A 136 -11.74 -4.81 -2.02
C ALA A 136 -11.85 -3.28 -1.97
N LEU A 137 -11.05 -2.61 -1.12
CA LEU A 137 -10.99 -1.15 -1.04
C LEU A 137 -10.37 -0.54 -2.31
N LEU A 138 -9.38 -1.19 -2.91
CA LEU A 138 -8.78 -0.76 -4.17
C LEU A 138 -9.79 -0.82 -5.32
N VAL A 139 -10.57 -1.89 -5.42
CA VAL A 139 -11.66 -2.05 -6.41
C VAL A 139 -12.75 -0.99 -6.21
N ARG A 140 -13.03 -0.60 -4.96
CA ARG A 140 -13.95 0.50 -4.63
C ARG A 140 -13.40 1.89 -4.96
N GLY A 141 -12.20 1.98 -5.56
CA GLY A 141 -11.59 3.23 -6.04
C GLY A 141 -10.85 4.03 -4.98
N ARG A 142 -10.56 3.46 -3.81
CA ARG A 142 -9.76 4.12 -2.77
C ARG A 142 -8.27 4.04 -3.13
N GLY A 143 -7.72 5.10 -3.69
CA GLY A 143 -6.33 5.14 -4.19
C GLY A 143 -5.25 4.87 -3.13
N TRP A 144 -5.51 5.16 -1.85
CA TRP A 144 -4.58 4.88 -0.76
C TRP A 144 -4.41 3.37 -0.48
N ALA A 145 -5.43 2.54 -0.81
CA ALA A 145 -5.36 1.09 -0.64
C ALA A 145 -4.19 0.45 -1.41
N ARG A 146 -3.71 1.10 -2.47
CA ARG A 146 -2.50 0.69 -3.20
C ARG A 146 -1.26 0.73 -2.30
N TRP A 147 -1.10 1.79 -1.51
CA TRP A 147 0.02 1.91 -0.59
C TRP A 147 -0.09 0.91 0.57
N ALA A 148 -1.30 0.68 1.06
CA ALA A 148 -1.56 -0.35 2.07
C ALA A 148 -1.17 -1.74 1.56
N LEU A 149 -1.52 -2.10 0.31
CA LEU A 149 -1.09 -3.36 -0.31
C LEU A 149 0.44 -3.46 -0.44
N LEU A 150 1.12 -2.37 -0.84
CA LEU A 150 2.58 -2.35 -0.94
C LEU A 150 3.24 -2.58 0.43
N VAL A 151 2.73 -1.95 1.48
CA VAL A 151 3.24 -2.11 2.84
C VAL A 151 2.97 -3.52 3.38
N THR A 152 1.79 -4.09 3.12
CA THR A 152 1.44 -5.45 3.56
C THR A 152 2.12 -6.53 2.72
N ALA A 153 2.61 -6.24 1.52
CA ALA A 153 3.32 -7.22 0.68
C ALA A 153 4.60 -7.73 1.36
N VAL A 154 5.36 -6.86 2.02
CA VAL A 154 6.61 -7.24 2.68
C VAL A 154 6.39 -8.28 3.79
N PRO A 155 5.55 -8.03 4.81
CA PRO A 155 5.28 -9.04 5.83
C PRO A 155 4.56 -10.27 5.26
N ALA A 156 3.74 -10.13 4.21
CA ALA A 156 3.09 -11.28 3.59
C ALA A 156 4.10 -12.23 2.94
N VAL A 157 5.05 -11.71 2.15
CA VAL A 157 6.10 -12.53 1.54
C VAL A 157 7.01 -13.16 2.61
N ALA A 158 7.38 -12.40 3.65
CA ALA A 158 8.16 -12.93 4.76
C ALA A 158 7.42 -14.05 5.52
N ALA A 159 6.14 -13.85 5.84
CA ALA A 159 5.32 -14.85 6.52
C ALA A 159 5.13 -16.12 5.67
N LEU A 160 4.93 -15.98 4.35
CA LEU A 160 4.86 -17.12 3.44
C LEU A 160 6.21 -17.88 3.37
N GLY A 161 7.33 -17.16 3.39
CA GLY A 161 8.67 -17.74 3.47
C GLY A 161 8.90 -18.53 4.77
N VAL A 162 8.50 -17.98 5.91
CA VAL A 162 8.54 -18.68 7.20
C VAL A 162 7.58 -19.88 7.21
N ALA A 163 6.35 -19.70 6.73
CA ALA A 163 5.38 -20.79 6.67
C ALA A 163 5.92 -21.96 5.81
N GLN A 164 6.53 -21.65 4.66
CA GLN A 164 7.14 -22.65 3.80
C GLN A 164 8.27 -23.40 4.52
N SER A 165 9.10 -22.76 5.35
CA SER A 165 10.17 -23.43 6.11
C SER A 165 9.63 -24.33 7.21
N VAL A 166 8.53 -23.94 7.85
CA VAL A 166 7.85 -24.72 8.89
C VAL A 166 7.14 -25.94 8.29
N VAL A 167 6.50 -25.78 7.13
CA VAL A 167 5.76 -26.84 6.42
C VAL A 167 6.69 -27.71 5.56
N ALA A 168 7.93 -27.27 5.32
CA ALA A 168 8.92 -28.00 4.51
C ALA A 168 9.16 -29.41 5.06
N GLY A 169 8.81 -30.42 4.26
CA GLY A 169 8.89 -31.85 4.61
C GLY A 169 7.53 -32.53 4.76
N GLY A 170 6.40 -31.83 4.56
CA GLY A 170 5.06 -32.36 4.29
C GLY A 170 4.87 -32.79 2.84
N ALA A 171 3.62 -32.78 2.40
CA ALA A 171 3.31 -32.99 0.98
C ALA A 171 3.93 -31.88 0.13
N ASP A 172 4.44 -32.21 -1.06
CA ASP A 172 5.04 -31.21 -1.96
C ASP A 172 4.04 -30.12 -2.39
N LEU A 173 2.75 -30.40 -2.31
CA LEU A 173 1.67 -29.51 -2.69
C LEU A 173 1.62 -28.23 -1.85
N ASP A 174 1.74 -28.33 -0.54
CA ASP A 174 1.67 -27.18 0.39
C ASP A 174 2.84 -26.24 0.15
N ARG A 175 4.03 -26.82 -0.04
CA ARG A 175 5.25 -26.08 -0.34
C ARG A 175 5.13 -25.31 -1.66
N TRP A 176 4.69 -25.99 -2.73
CA TRP A 176 4.52 -25.35 -4.02
C TRP A 176 3.41 -24.30 -4.02
N ALA A 177 2.32 -24.53 -3.30
CA ALA A 177 1.24 -23.55 -3.15
C ALA A 177 1.72 -22.27 -2.44
N LEU A 178 2.48 -22.40 -1.35
CA LEU A 178 3.03 -21.24 -0.62
C LEU A 178 4.08 -20.48 -1.43
N LEU A 179 4.95 -21.19 -2.16
CA LEU A 179 5.91 -20.56 -3.08
C LEU A 179 5.21 -19.85 -4.23
N ALA A 180 4.18 -20.47 -4.82
CA ALA A 180 3.38 -19.83 -5.86
C ALA A 180 2.66 -18.59 -5.33
N ALA A 181 2.12 -18.63 -4.11
CA ALA A 181 1.50 -17.48 -3.45
C ALA A 181 2.49 -16.32 -3.29
N ALA A 182 3.70 -16.60 -2.78
CA ALA A 182 4.74 -15.60 -2.63
C ALA A 182 5.16 -15.00 -3.97
N GLY A 183 5.39 -15.83 -5.00
CA GLY A 183 5.73 -15.39 -6.35
C GLY A 183 4.64 -14.53 -6.99
N LEU A 184 3.38 -14.91 -6.85
CA LEU A 184 2.24 -14.15 -7.36
C LEU A 184 2.07 -12.81 -6.64
N CYS A 185 2.29 -12.76 -5.32
CA CYS A 185 2.28 -11.51 -4.57
C CYS A 185 3.38 -10.55 -5.07
N VAL A 186 4.61 -11.05 -5.28
CA VAL A 186 5.72 -10.25 -5.83
C VAL A 186 5.40 -9.79 -7.26
N LEU A 187 4.88 -10.67 -8.11
CA LEU A 187 4.52 -10.35 -9.48
C LEU A 187 3.40 -9.30 -9.55
N ALA A 188 2.46 -9.33 -8.63
CA ALA A 188 1.38 -8.34 -8.53
C ALA A 188 1.87 -6.92 -8.20
N LEU A 189 3.08 -6.77 -7.63
CA LEU A 189 3.66 -5.45 -7.36
C LEU A 189 4.11 -4.75 -8.64
N VAL A 190 4.50 -5.49 -9.68
CA VAL A 190 4.99 -4.93 -10.94
C VAL A 190 3.97 -3.97 -11.59
N PRO A 191 2.72 -4.38 -11.84
CA PRO A 191 1.72 -3.46 -12.41
C PRO A 191 1.29 -2.35 -11.44
N LEU A 192 1.40 -2.55 -10.11
CA LEU A 192 1.10 -1.51 -9.11
C LEU A 192 2.15 -0.40 -9.08
N LEU A 193 3.42 -0.72 -9.33
CA LEU A 193 4.54 0.23 -9.40
C LEU A 193 4.66 0.91 -10.77
N GLY A 194 4.01 0.37 -11.81
CA GLY A 194 4.08 0.86 -13.17
C GLY A 194 3.66 2.33 -13.32
N ARG A 195 4.26 3.03 -14.30
CA ARG A 195 4.00 4.45 -14.61
C ARG A 195 2.52 4.74 -14.91
N GLN A 196 1.78 3.80 -15.49
CA GLN A 196 0.35 3.95 -15.82
C GLN A 196 -0.53 4.10 -14.57
N ALA A 197 -0.17 3.47 -13.45
CA ALA A 197 -0.87 3.64 -12.18
C ALA A 197 -0.66 5.05 -11.59
N ARG A 198 0.44 5.73 -11.93
CA ARG A 198 0.72 7.11 -11.50
C ARG A 198 -0.04 8.13 -12.32
N ALA A 199 -0.15 7.94 -13.63
CA ALA A 199 -0.83 8.86 -14.54
C ALA A 199 -2.34 8.99 -14.24
N ALA A 200 -3.00 7.90 -13.84
CA ALA A 200 -4.42 7.90 -13.48
C ALA A 200 -4.75 8.79 -12.27
N HIS A 201 -3.78 9.14 -11.43
CA HIS A 201 -4.00 10.02 -10.27
C HIS A 201 -3.89 11.51 -10.61
N HIS A 202 -3.12 11.89 -11.64
CA HIS A 202 -2.98 13.31 -12.03
C HIS A 202 -4.22 13.87 -12.72
N HIS A 203 -5.04 13.03 -13.36
CA HIS A 203 -6.30 13.44 -13.98
C HIS A 203 -7.49 13.56 -13.00
N ARG A 204 -7.30 13.20 -11.72
CA ARG A 204 -8.37 13.28 -10.70
C ARG A 204 -8.28 14.50 -9.77
N ARG A 205 -7.26 15.31 -9.93
CA ARG A 205 -7.13 16.63 -9.26
C ARG A 205 -7.48 17.75 -10.20
#